data_4299dc9f7ee8fbc1e0b6ddbec3c80c12
#
_entry.id   4299dc9f7ee8fbc1e0b6ddbec3c80c12
#
_cell.length_a   1.000
_cell.length_b   1.000
_cell.length_c   1.000
_cell.angle_alpha   90.00
_cell.angle_beta   90.00
_cell.angle_gamma   90.00
#
_symmetry.space_group_name_H-M   'P 1'
#
loop_
_entity.id
_entity.type
_entity.pdbx_description
1 polymer ?
#
loop_
_entity_poly.entity_id
_entity_poly.type
_entity_poly.pdbx_seq_one_letter_code
_entity_poly.pdbx_strand_id
1 'polypeptide(L)'
;MPMSLGSMVERGCSRRLVSSGLRLCAILVVLLAGMLVGTSLAQADWTTYHADPSRSGVDTSSGTPQPFSAAWASPSLGGVMWSQPLIYHSAVFVATENNDIYALDESTGAQIWHANAGTPVPSNQLPCGDITPTLGITSTPVIDPATGDLYVVADQWSGSQAAHTLIAYNAETGAELFSRNVDPTGSTPLNQLQRPGLALDDGRVLIGYGGNDGDCASYVGYLVSAPANNVGANSQYAVPTTKGGAIWSGGGAPAIDSSGDVYVPTGNGASTSNSDFDHGDTVEKLNSMGTELDYFAPSTWAADNGSDSDLGSTNTLLLPDDLAYQGGKNGNGYLFSTVSLGHIGGDLYQAPVCDSFGGDAYANSIIYVACSDGIRALTLNTTSQTFAALWTGPSDANGSPIIAGGLVWVTSVSDSKLYGLNPTSGAVMVTAAVPPMEHFTSPSASDGKLFLATDNTVEAYTIALPLPPATAGSASPAPPIPQAQPPAPQACAARLSLPLAIPHRARIVRVTIKAGKRRILSRRGRRLDRVSFVPPLAHSFRLHVTETTADGRQLTAAVVYKDCRRIKSAGRRAAPYRPRAFTLIALPL
;
A
#
# COMPACT_ATOMS: atom_id res chain seq x y z
N MET A 1 37.12 14.81 74.32
CA MET A 1 38.16 15.69 74.88
C MET A 1 39.31 15.82 73.92
N PRO A 2 39.93 16.92 73.76
CA PRO A 2 39.39 18.27 73.62
C PRO A 2 39.96 19.04 72.44
N MET A 3 39.30 20.11 72.04
CA MET A 3 39.84 21.49 71.92
C MET A 3 40.79 21.77 70.74
N SER A 4 40.86 22.87 70.08
CA SER A 4 40.20 24.19 70.19
C SER A 4 40.83 25.12 69.13
N LEU A 5 40.07 26.11 68.69
CA LEU A 5 40.44 27.49 68.35
C LEU A 5 41.50 27.71 67.24
N GLY A 6 41.40 28.63 66.40
CA GLY A 6 40.66 29.92 66.27
C GLY A 6 41.24 30.64 65.07
N SER A 7 40.55 31.41 64.56
CA SER A 7 40.18 32.83 64.47
C SER A 7 40.66 33.54 63.20
N MET A 8 39.72 34.18 62.54
CA MET A 8 39.72 35.53 61.94
C MET A 8 40.92 35.97 61.04
N VAL A 9 40.61 36.31 59.83
CA VAL A 9 40.61 37.71 59.35
C VAL A 9 39.74 37.87 58.13
N GLU A 10 38.75 38.75 58.24
CA GLU A 10 37.96 39.37 57.16
C GLU A 10 38.84 40.10 56.16
N ARG A 11 38.54 40.08 54.88
CA ARG A 11 38.32 41.30 54.09
C ARG A 11 37.78 40.98 52.70
N GLY A 12 36.63 41.50 52.40
CA GLY A 12 35.87 41.80 51.24
C GLY A 12 36.53 41.68 49.86
N CYS A 13 35.84 40.96 49.02
CA CYS A 13 35.82 41.28 47.59
C CYS A 13 34.51 40.80 46.99
N SER A 14 33.74 41.77 46.56
CA SER A 14 32.59 41.87 45.66
C SER A 14 31.83 40.60 45.28
N ARG A 15 30.62 40.51 45.79
CA ARG A 15 29.48 39.70 45.37
C ARG A 15 28.90 40.18 44.00
N ARG A 16 29.58 40.22 42.91
CA ARG A 16 28.96 40.59 41.62
C ARG A 16 29.38 39.77 40.37
N LEU A 17 30.19 38.72 40.47
CA LEU A 17 30.65 37.97 39.33
C LEU A 17 30.26 36.47 39.32
N VAL A 18 29.60 35.93 40.37
CA VAL A 18 29.25 34.51 40.46
C VAL A 18 27.82 34.20 39.89
N SER A 19 26.94 35.22 39.81
CA SER A 19 25.54 35.02 39.37
C SER A 19 25.39 34.94 37.84
N SER A 20 26.35 35.46 37.05
CA SER A 20 26.27 35.43 35.58
C SER A 20 26.80 34.13 35.01
N GLY A 21 27.82 33.52 35.64
CA GLY A 21 28.38 32.23 35.18
C GLY A 21 27.44 31.04 35.42
N LEU A 22 26.72 31.00 36.53
CA LEU A 22 25.75 29.95 36.83
C LEU A 22 24.51 30.01 35.92
N ARG A 23 24.09 31.20 35.49
CA ARG A 23 22.98 31.35 34.56
C ARG A 23 23.35 30.98 33.14
N LEU A 24 24.57 31.22 32.67
CA LEU A 24 25.08 30.77 31.39
C LEU A 24 25.23 29.23 31.32
N CYS A 25 25.76 28.59 32.38
CA CYS A 25 25.88 27.14 32.46
C CYS A 25 24.48 26.46 32.52
N ALA A 26 23.50 27.02 33.26
CA ALA A 26 22.13 26.50 33.31
C ALA A 26 21.41 26.63 31.95
N ILE A 27 21.62 27.73 31.23
CA ILE A 27 21.06 27.92 29.88
C ILE A 27 21.75 27.00 28.85
N LEU A 28 23.06 26.77 28.97
CA LEU A 28 23.76 25.83 28.08
C LEU A 28 23.35 24.37 28.33
N VAL A 29 23.13 23.97 29.58
CA VAL A 29 22.65 22.62 29.94
C VAL A 29 21.18 22.42 29.50
N VAL A 30 20.33 23.44 29.60
CA VAL A 30 18.96 23.37 29.11
C VAL A 30 18.90 23.36 27.55
N LEU A 31 19.82 24.07 26.88
CA LEU A 31 19.96 24.04 25.44
C LEU A 31 20.58 22.71 24.93
N LEU A 32 21.52 22.10 25.68
CA LEU A 32 22.01 20.76 25.36
C LEU A 32 20.98 19.64 25.68
N ALA A 33 20.19 19.80 26.74
CA ALA A 33 19.10 18.85 27.05
C ALA A 33 17.90 18.98 26.07
N GLY A 34 17.69 20.16 25.47
CA GLY A 34 16.68 20.38 24.43
C GLY A 34 17.07 19.89 23.03
N MET A 35 18.34 19.53 22.80
CA MET A 35 18.81 18.94 21.51
C MET A 35 18.86 17.41 21.50
N LEU A 36 18.47 16.76 22.60
CA LEU A 36 18.17 15.33 22.67
C LEU A 36 16.66 15.05 22.47
N VAL A 37 15.98 15.86 21.65
CA VAL A 37 14.76 15.39 21.00
C VAL A 37 15.25 14.37 19.99
N GLY A 38 15.14 13.10 20.34
CA GLY A 38 15.46 12.00 19.48
C GLY A 38 14.80 12.22 18.13
N THR A 39 15.61 12.33 17.08
CA THR A 39 15.10 12.04 15.74
C THR A 39 14.56 10.62 15.85
N SER A 40 13.26 10.47 15.93
CA SER A 40 12.64 9.18 15.69
C SER A 40 13.22 8.70 14.35
N LEU A 41 13.96 7.61 14.41
CA LEU A 41 14.37 6.90 13.22
C LEU A 41 13.10 6.70 12.41
N ALA A 42 13.10 7.07 11.15
CA ALA A 42 12.03 6.66 10.25
C ALA A 42 12.11 5.13 10.22
N GLN A 43 11.34 4.49 11.07
CA GLN A 43 11.16 3.05 11.07
C GLN A 43 10.40 2.72 9.80
N ALA A 44 10.81 1.68 9.09
CA ALA A 44 10.08 1.28 7.92
C ALA A 44 8.86 0.48 8.38
N ASP A 45 7.74 1.15 8.34
CA ASP A 45 6.46 0.56 8.63
C ASP A 45 6.00 -0.32 7.44
N TRP A 46 5.28 -1.40 7.75
CA TRP A 46 4.60 -2.26 6.78
C TRP A 46 3.09 -2.19 7.07
N THR A 47 2.47 -1.09 6.69
CA THR A 47 1.12 -0.70 7.16
C THR A 47 -0.03 -1.22 6.30
N THR A 48 0.27 -1.91 5.20
CA THR A 48 -0.71 -2.46 4.26
C THR A 48 -0.17 -3.74 3.64
N TYR A 49 -1.03 -4.56 3.05
CA TYR A 49 -0.61 -5.76 2.33
C TYR A 49 0.45 -5.44 1.28
N HIS A 50 1.54 -6.23 1.26
CA HIS A 50 2.71 -6.07 0.38
C HIS A 50 3.34 -4.66 0.44
N ALA A 51 3.48 -4.11 1.65
CA ALA A 51 4.23 -2.91 2.03
C ALA A 51 3.66 -1.57 1.54
N ASP A 52 3.18 -1.48 0.32
CA ASP A 52 2.81 -0.22 -0.31
C ASP A 52 1.54 -0.32 -1.17
N PRO A 53 0.94 0.82 -1.58
CA PRO A 53 -0.27 0.82 -2.40
C PRO A 53 -0.12 0.17 -3.78
N SER A 54 1.10 0.06 -4.34
CA SER A 54 1.35 -0.62 -5.62
C SER A 54 1.43 -2.12 -5.49
N ARG A 55 1.51 -2.63 -4.24
CA ARG A 55 1.66 -4.06 -3.89
C ARG A 55 3.02 -4.63 -4.29
N SER A 56 4.07 -3.81 -4.19
CA SER A 56 5.42 -4.23 -4.60
C SER A 56 6.00 -5.36 -3.76
N GLY A 57 5.61 -5.50 -2.49
CA GLY A 57 6.13 -6.50 -1.58
C GLY A 57 7.60 -6.29 -1.19
N VAL A 58 8.11 -5.05 -1.21
CA VAL A 58 9.52 -4.74 -0.99
C VAL A 58 9.75 -4.09 0.35
N ASP A 59 10.58 -4.71 1.17
CA ASP A 59 11.16 -4.08 2.35
C ASP A 59 12.35 -3.19 1.96
N THR A 60 12.28 -1.93 2.34
CA THR A 60 13.33 -0.93 2.09
C THR A 60 14.17 -0.59 3.32
N SER A 61 13.90 -1.22 4.47
CA SER A 61 14.56 -0.96 5.75
C SER A 61 15.69 -1.93 6.08
N SER A 62 15.70 -3.12 5.49
CA SER A 62 16.73 -4.10 5.69
C SER A 62 18.04 -3.70 5.00
N GLY A 63 19.10 -3.66 5.77
CA GLY A 63 20.46 -3.32 5.32
C GLY A 63 21.29 -4.54 4.90
N THR A 64 22.48 -4.67 5.50
CA THR A 64 23.40 -5.75 5.15
C THR A 64 22.84 -7.12 5.51
N PRO A 65 22.73 -8.08 4.56
CA PRO A 65 22.27 -9.43 4.82
C PRO A 65 23.05 -10.10 5.97
N GLN A 66 22.34 -10.82 6.83
CA GLN A 66 22.91 -11.63 7.91
C GLN A 66 22.55 -13.10 7.71
N PRO A 67 23.25 -14.05 8.34
CA PRO A 67 22.81 -15.43 8.38
C PRO A 67 21.38 -15.52 8.95
N PHE A 68 20.52 -16.24 8.25
CA PHE A 68 19.15 -16.50 8.70
C PHE A 68 19.14 -17.20 10.06
N SER A 69 18.37 -16.69 11.00
CA SER A 69 18.21 -17.27 12.33
C SER A 69 16.85 -16.91 12.94
N ALA A 70 16.28 -17.82 13.73
CA ALA A 70 15.12 -17.49 14.55
C ALA A 70 15.44 -16.35 15.51
N ALA A 71 14.55 -15.37 15.61
CA ALA A 71 14.62 -14.25 16.54
C ALA A 71 13.73 -14.50 17.77
N TRP A 72 12.45 -14.73 17.54
CA TRP A 72 11.46 -15.05 18.56
C TRP A 72 10.22 -15.72 17.95
N ALA A 73 9.45 -16.39 18.80
CA ALA A 73 8.09 -16.84 18.53
C ALA A 73 7.16 -16.19 19.55
N SER A 74 5.98 -15.75 19.14
CA SER A 74 4.98 -15.23 20.07
C SER A 74 4.43 -16.34 20.98
N PRO A 75 3.79 -16.00 22.11
CA PRO A 75 2.87 -16.91 22.75
C PRO A 75 1.79 -17.40 21.77
N SER A 76 1.13 -18.51 22.07
CA SER A 76 -0.03 -18.96 21.29
C SER A 76 -1.14 -17.91 21.36
N LEU A 77 -1.60 -17.46 20.20
CA LEU A 77 -2.67 -16.49 20.01
C LEU A 77 -4.01 -17.21 19.86
N GLY A 78 -5.10 -16.50 20.13
CA GLY A 78 -6.43 -17.07 20.15
C GLY A 78 -7.04 -17.20 18.75
N GLY A 79 -6.70 -18.24 17.99
CA GLY A 79 -7.31 -18.51 16.69
C GLY A 79 -6.32 -18.60 15.54
N VAL A 80 -6.81 -19.06 14.40
CA VAL A 80 -6.04 -19.20 13.17
C VAL A 80 -5.87 -17.84 12.51
N MET A 81 -4.73 -17.61 11.84
CA MET A 81 -4.39 -16.36 11.15
C MET A 81 -4.27 -16.60 9.64
N TRP A 82 -5.03 -15.83 8.86
CA TRP A 82 -4.99 -15.83 7.39
C TRP A 82 -4.34 -14.56 6.85
N SER A 83 -4.20 -13.53 7.70
CA SER A 83 -3.73 -12.21 7.32
C SER A 83 -2.21 -12.11 7.32
N GLN A 84 -1.66 -11.21 6.47
CA GLN A 84 -0.26 -10.82 6.55
C GLN A 84 -0.03 -9.98 7.83
N PRO A 85 1.04 -10.24 8.62
CA PRO A 85 1.41 -9.37 9.73
C PRO A 85 1.70 -7.94 9.23
N LEU A 86 1.20 -6.93 9.96
CA LEU A 86 1.57 -5.52 9.71
C LEU A 86 2.61 -5.08 10.73
N ILE A 87 3.42 -4.09 10.37
CA ILE A 87 4.41 -3.50 11.27
C ILE A 87 4.19 -1.99 11.31
N TYR A 88 4.11 -1.44 12.52
CA TYR A 88 4.00 0.00 12.73
C TYR A 88 4.57 0.38 14.10
N HIS A 89 5.46 1.38 14.14
CA HIS A 89 6.06 1.91 15.37
C HIS A 89 6.58 0.82 16.34
N SER A 90 7.41 -0.13 15.87
CA SER A 90 8.00 -1.22 16.66
C SER A 90 6.98 -2.23 17.21
N ALA A 91 5.81 -2.31 16.64
CA ALA A 91 4.82 -3.33 16.95
C ALA A 91 4.42 -4.13 15.70
N VAL A 92 4.17 -5.42 15.89
CA VAL A 92 3.64 -6.33 14.88
C VAL A 92 2.17 -6.57 15.19
N PHE A 93 1.30 -6.36 14.20
CA PHE A 93 -0.15 -6.49 14.32
C PHE A 93 -0.64 -7.68 13.53
N VAL A 94 -1.46 -8.50 14.16
CA VAL A 94 -2.12 -9.66 13.55
C VAL A 94 -3.56 -9.76 14.02
N ALA A 95 -4.38 -10.40 13.19
CA ALA A 95 -5.78 -10.68 13.50
C ALA A 95 -6.11 -12.16 13.26
N THR A 96 -7.13 -12.68 13.91
CA THR A 96 -7.47 -14.10 13.91
C THR A 96 -8.93 -14.36 13.55
N GLU A 97 -9.23 -15.62 13.19
CA GLU A 97 -10.59 -16.09 12.93
C GLU A 97 -11.49 -16.16 14.18
N ASN A 98 -10.95 -15.85 15.34
CA ASN A 98 -11.75 -15.63 16.57
C ASN A 98 -12.07 -14.17 16.84
N ASN A 99 -11.87 -13.30 15.86
CA ASN A 99 -12.01 -11.85 16.00
C ASN A 99 -11.07 -11.21 17.02
N ASP A 100 -9.95 -11.87 17.33
CA ASP A 100 -8.91 -11.31 18.18
C ASP A 100 -7.90 -10.51 17.37
N ILE A 101 -7.48 -9.37 17.90
CA ILE A 101 -6.45 -8.50 17.33
C ILE A 101 -5.35 -8.36 18.37
N TYR A 102 -4.11 -8.56 17.95
CA TYR A 102 -2.92 -8.46 18.80
C TYR A 102 -1.94 -7.43 18.28
N ALA A 103 -1.37 -6.65 19.17
CA ALA A 103 -0.11 -5.96 18.95
C ALA A 103 0.98 -6.65 19.78
N LEU A 104 2.07 -7.02 19.10
CA LEU A 104 3.22 -7.69 19.68
C LEU A 104 4.43 -6.79 19.56
N ASP A 105 5.31 -6.77 20.56
CA ASP A 105 6.58 -6.06 20.50
C ASP A 105 7.47 -6.64 19.39
N GLU A 106 7.88 -5.82 18.45
CA GLU A 106 8.64 -6.24 17.26
C GLU A 106 9.99 -6.90 17.61
N SER A 107 10.57 -6.56 18.76
CA SER A 107 11.87 -7.07 19.18
C SER A 107 11.81 -8.39 19.94
N THR A 108 10.69 -8.67 20.62
CA THR A 108 10.56 -9.78 21.58
C THR A 108 9.38 -10.71 21.31
N GLY A 109 8.38 -10.30 20.52
CA GLY A 109 7.13 -11.02 20.34
C GLY A 109 6.19 -10.98 21.55
N ALA A 110 6.51 -10.20 22.58
CA ALA A 110 5.66 -10.05 23.76
C ALA A 110 4.40 -9.27 23.40
N GLN A 111 3.24 -9.69 23.91
CA GLN A 111 1.99 -8.99 23.72
C GLN A 111 2.04 -7.59 24.35
N ILE A 112 1.81 -6.54 23.54
CA ILE A 112 1.64 -5.16 24.01
C ILE A 112 0.19 -4.95 24.43
N TRP A 113 -0.75 -5.26 23.54
CA TRP A 113 -2.17 -5.22 23.82
C TRP A 113 -2.92 -6.30 23.02
N HIS A 114 -4.14 -6.55 23.43
CA HIS A 114 -5.10 -7.46 22.80
C HIS A 114 -6.48 -6.84 22.85
N ALA A 115 -7.21 -6.95 21.74
CA ALA A 115 -8.61 -6.56 21.63
C ALA A 115 -9.40 -7.70 20.98
N ASN A 116 -10.71 -7.75 21.21
CA ASN A 116 -11.61 -8.71 20.56
C ASN A 116 -12.76 -7.96 19.91
N ALA A 117 -12.98 -8.24 18.63
CA ALA A 117 -14.01 -7.61 17.80
C ALA A 117 -15.38 -8.29 17.87
N GLY A 118 -15.66 -9.05 18.89
CA GLY A 118 -16.94 -9.73 19.10
C GLY A 118 -16.94 -11.20 18.68
N THR A 119 -18.10 -11.85 18.82
CA THR A 119 -18.24 -13.29 18.53
C THR A 119 -18.11 -13.54 17.03
N PRO A 120 -17.19 -14.41 16.58
CA PRO A 120 -17.05 -14.77 15.17
C PRO A 120 -18.22 -15.63 14.68
N VAL A 121 -18.41 -15.73 13.38
CA VAL A 121 -19.42 -16.60 12.77
C VAL A 121 -18.99 -18.06 12.90
N PRO A 122 -19.78 -18.96 13.51
CA PRO A 122 -19.47 -20.38 13.51
C PRO A 122 -19.50 -20.94 12.08
N SER A 123 -18.48 -21.70 11.66
CA SER A 123 -18.37 -22.20 10.30
C SER A 123 -19.55 -23.09 9.86
N ASN A 124 -20.23 -23.76 10.81
CA ASN A 124 -21.43 -24.55 10.53
C ASN A 124 -22.70 -23.71 10.20
N GLN A 125 -22.60 -22.38 10.27
CA GLN A 125 -23.65 -21.45 9.83
C GLN A 125 -23.42 -20.98 8.37
N LEU A 126 -22.21 -21.17 7.86
CA LEU A 126 -21.87 -20.82 6.48
C LEU A 126 -22.51 -21.83 5.51
N PRO A 127 -22.89 -21.39 4.31
CA PRO A 127 -23.42 -22.30 3.28
C PRO A 127 -22.37 -23.31 2.78
N CYS A 128 -21.11 -22.92 2.76
CA CYS A 128 -19.89 -23.70 2.51
C CYS A 128 -18.66 -22.87 2.94
N GLY A 129 -17.46 -23.34 2.65
CA GLY A 129 -16.19 -22.68 2.98
C GLY A 129 -15.23 -23.65 3.62
N ASP A 130 -13.97 -23.29 3.62
CA ASP A 130 -12.84 -24.05 4.18
C ASP A 130 -12.33 -23.47 5.50
N ILE A 131 -12.73 -22.24 5.86
CA ILE A 131 -12.34 -21.59 7.12
C ILE A 131 -13.13 -22.18 8.28
N THR A 132 -12.42 -22.84 9.20
CA THR A 132 -13.01 -23.55 10.36
C THR A 132 -12.14 -23.40 11.61
N PRO A 133 -12.72 -23.48 12.83
CA PRO A 133 -14.12 -23.68 13.19
C PRO A 133 -14.97 -22.40 13.18
N THR A 134 -14.36 -21.25 12.99
CA THR A 134 -14.99 -19.91 13.00
C THR A 134 -14.51 -19.09 11.84
N LEU A 135 -15.35 -18.18 11.35
CA LEU A 135 -15.02 -17.13 10.40
C LEU A 135 -15.05 -15.78 11.15
N GLY A 136 -13.93 -15.11 11.19
CA GLY A 136 -13.73 -13.87 11.93
C GLY A 136 -13.03 -12.78 11.10
N ILE A 137 -11.78 -12.41 11.48
CA ILE A 137 -11.00 -11.43 10.71
C ILE A 137 -10.05 -12.21 9.79
N THR A 138 -10.50 -12.47 8.58
CA THR A 138 -9.73 -13.23 7.57
C THR A 138 -8.77 -12.33 6.78
N SER A 139 -9.16 -11.08 6.53
CA SER A 139 -8.40 -10.15 5.70
C SER A 139 -7.20 -9.55 6.43
N THR A 140 -6.17 -9.19 5.67
CA THR A 140 -5.09 -8.34 6.17
C THR A 140 -5.64 -6.95 6.53
N PRO A 141 -5.44 -6.49 7.77
CA PRO A 141 -5.80 -5.14 8.20
C PRO A 141 -5.07 -4.05 7.39
N VAL A 142 -5.39 -2.78 7.68
CA VAL A 142 -4.62 -1.65 7.18
C VAL A 142 -4.43 -0.61 8.29
N ILE A 143 -3.27 0.03 8.32
CA ILE A 143 -2.96 1.11 9.26
C ILE A 143 -2.81 2.41 8.48
N ASP A 144 -3.47 3.48 8.95
CA ASP A 144 -3.21 4.83 8.46
C ASP A 144 -1.98 5.39 9.18
N PRO A 145 -0.82 5.52 8.50
CA PRO A 145 0.39 6.03 9.16
C PRO A 145 0.29 7.51 9.55
N ALA A 146 -0.72 8.23 9.06
CA ALA A 146 -0.90 9.64 9.41
C ALA A 146 -1.64 9.84 10.72
N THR A 147 -2.51 8.91 11.11
CA THR A 147 -3.32 8.97 12.34
C THR A 147 -2.94 7.92 13.38
N GLY A 148 -2.31 6.81 12.95
CA GLY A 148 -2.08 5.64 13.78
C GLY A 148 -3.34 4.81 14.00
N ASP A 149 -4.34 4.92 13.13
CA ASP A 149 -5.57 4.15 13.22
C ASP A 149 -5.40 2.82 12.47
N LEU A 150 -5.65 1.71 13.18
CA LEU A 150 -5.68 0.35 12.64
C LEU A 150 -7.12 -0.02 12.30
N TYR A 151 -7.37 -0.43 11.06
CA TYR A 151 -8.68 -0.85 10.57
C TYR A 151 -8.72 -2.35 10.33
N VAL A 152 -9.77 -3.01 10.84
CA VAL A 152 -10.09 -4.41 10.62
C VAL A 152 -11.55 -4.56 10.18
N VAL A 153 -11.88 -5.61 9.44
CA VAL A 153 -13.26 -6.02 9.22
C VAL A 153 -13.47 -7.36 9.89
N ALA A 154 -14.42 -7.41 10.81
CA ALA A 154 -14.77 -8.60 11.58
C ALA A 154 -16.09 -9.19 11.09
N ASP A 155 -16.10 -10.51 10.82
CA ASP A 155 -17.31 -11.28 10.66
C ASP A 155 -17.89 -11.59 12.04
N GLN A 156 -19.04 -11.00 12.35
CA GLN A 156 -19.66 -11.08 13.68
C GLN A 156 -20.95 -11.88 13.66
N TRP A 157 -21.19 -12.65 14.72
CA TRP A 157 -22.38 -13.48 14.93
C TRP A 157 -23.19 -13.03 16.13
N SER A 158 -24.44 -12.63 15.92
CA SER A 158 -25.37 -12.26 16.98
C SER A 158 -26.13 -13.43 17.63
N GLY A 159 -25.84 -14.66 17.23
CA GLY A 159 -26.61 -15.89 17.58
C GLY A 159 -27.66 -16.26 16.54
N SER A 160 -28.01 -15.36 15.62
CA SER A 160 -29.01 -15.58 14.57
C SER A 160 -28.69 -14.89 13.24
N GLN A 161 -27.82 -13.89 13.25
CA GLN A 161 -27.47 -13.08 12.07
C GLN A 161 -25.97 -12.84 12.03
N ALA A 162 -25.39 -12.93 10.84
CA ALA A 162 -24.02 -12.49 10.57
C ALA A 162 -24.02 -11.02 10.13
N ALA A 163 -22.91 -10.34 10.39
CA ALA A 163 -22.66 -8.98 9.90
C ALA A 163 -21.15 -8.77 9.74
N HIS A 164 -20.75 -8.01 8.71
CA HIS A 164 -19.40 -7.52 8.57
C HIS A 164 -19.30 -6.14 9.20
N THR A 165 -18.38 -5.98 10.14
CA THR A 165 -18.19 -4.75 10.89
C THR A 165 -16.78 -4.22 10.71
N LEU A 166 -16.64 -3.04 10.10
CA LEU A 166 -15.39 -2.28 10.12
C LEU A 166 -15.20 -1.68 11.50
N ILE A 167 -14.05 -1.94 12.11
CA ILE A 167 -13.67 -1.41 13.40
C ILE A 167 -12.33 -0.69 13.28
N ALA A 168 -12.24 0.51 13.82
CA ALA A 168 -10.98 1.25 13.93
C ALA A 168 -10.48 1.18 15.37
N TYR A 169 -9.20 0.86 15.51
CA TYR A 169 -8.48 0.86 16.78
C TYR A 169 -7.32 1.85 16.73
N ASN A 170 -7.02 2.47 17.84
CA ASN A 170 -5.73 3.15 17.98
C ASN A 170 -4.62 2.10 18.05
N ALA A 171 -3.70 2.11 17.10
CA ALA A 171 -2.66 1.09 16.97
C ALA A 171 -1.70 1.04 18.17
N GLU A 172 -1.46 2.15 18.86
CA GLU A 172 -0.56 2.17 20.01
C GLU A 172 -1.21 1.59 21.28
N THR A 173 -2.52 1.77 21.44
CA THR A 173 -3.22 1.46 22.71
C THR A 173 -4.20 0.30 22.62
N GLY A 174 -4.63 -0.11 21.43
CA GLY A 174 -5.70 -1.07 21.21
C GLY A 174 -7.09 -0.56 21.55
N ALA A 175 -7.24 0.75 21.83
CA ALA A 175 -8.55 1.32 22.12
C ALA A 175 -9.40 1.39 20.86
N GLU A 176 -10.64 0.88 20.92
CA GLU A 176 -11.62 1.04 19.85
C GLU A 176 -11.98 2.52 19.70
N LEU A 177 -11.90 3.03 18.47
CA LEU A 177 -12.25 4.40 18.12
C LEU A 177 -13.69 4.50 17.62
N PHE A 178 -14.09 3.56 16.78
CA PHE A 178 -15.45 3.41 16.28
C PHE A 178 -15.66 2.03 15.66
N SER A 179 -16.92 1.67 15.48
CA SER A 179 -17.36 0.54 14.68
C SER A 179 -18.52 0.91 13.77
N ARG A 180 -18.63 0.26 12.60
CA ARG A 180 -19.72 0.48 11.65
C ARG A 180 -19.98 -0.74 10.79
N ASN A 181 -21.25 -0.98 10.46
CA ASN A 181 -21.62 -2.03 9.50
C ASN A 181 -21.12 -1.68 8.10
N VAL A 182 -20.52 -2.68 7.43
CA VAL A 182 -20.00 -2.58 6.06
C VAL A 182 -20.53 -3.70 5.15
N ASP A 183 -21.63 -4.36 5.53
CA ASP A 183 -22.30 -5.30 4.65
C ASP A 183 -22.63 -4.61 3.32
N PRO A 184 -22.33 -5.22 2.16
CA PRO A 184 -22.75 -4.68 0.89
C PRO A 184 -24.28 -4.59 0.81
N THR A 185 -24.79 -3.45 0.38
CA THR A 185 -26.24 -3.25 0.24
C THR A 185 -26.82 -4.22 -0.79
N GLY A 186 -27.80 -5.02 -0.37
CA GLY A 186 -28.44 -6.04 -1.21
C GLY A 186 -27.81 -7.42 -1.13
N SER A 187 -26.75 -7.61 -0.36
CA SER A 187 -26.14 -8.91 -0.10
C SER A 187 -26.81 -9.67 1.05
N THR A 188 -26.45 -10.93 1.18
CA THR A 188 -26.70 -11.76 2.37
C THR A 188 -25.36 -11.99 3.04
N PRO A 189 -25.10 -11.50 4.26
CA PRO A 189 -23.76 -11.55 4.86
C PRO A 189 -23.14 -12.95 4.90
N LEU A 190 -23.90 -14.00 5.23
CA LEU A 190 -23.40 -15.39 5.25
C LEU A 190 -22.94 -15.92 3.88
N ASN A 191 -23.35 -15.27 2.78
CA ASN A 191 -22.95 -15.64 1.42
C ASN A 191 -21.72 -14.85 0.94
N GLN A 192 -21.25 -13.91 1.73
CA GLN A 192 -20.11 -13.05 1.41
C GLN A 192 -18.91 -13.42 2.28
N LEU A 193 -17.74 -13.52 1.66
CA LEU A 193 -16.46 -13.63 2.34
C LEU A 193 -15.67 -12.33 2.16
N GLN A 194 -15.27 -11.72 3.27
CA GLN A 194 -14.39 -10.57 3.26
C GLN A 194 -12.93 -11.07 3.33
N ARG A 195 -12.40 -11.57 2.19
CA ARG A 195 -11.08 -12.19 2.09
C ARG A 195 -9.96 -11.21 1.72
N PRO A 196 -10.16 -10.26 0.79
CA PRO A 196 -9.10 -9.33 0.37
C PRO A 196 -8.61 -8.48 1.51
N GLY A 197 -7.30 -8.25 1.57
CA GLY A 197 -6.71 -7.26 2.46
C GLY A 197 -7.35 -5.88 2.27
N LEU A 198 -7.41 -5.11 3.34
CA LEU A 198 -7.94 -3.76 3.31
C LEU A 198 -6.95 -2.80 2.64
N ALA A 199 -7.48 -1.73 2.04
CA ALA A 199 -6.67 -0.65 1.48
C ALA A 199 -7.21 0.72 1.94
N LEU A 200 -6.36 1.75 1.91
CA LEU A 200 -6.71 3.13 2.26
C LEU A 200 -6.47 4.06 1.08
N ASP A 201 -7.48 4.81 0.67
CA ASP A 201 -7.36 5.90 -0.31
C ASP A 201 -8.33 7.03 -0.01
N ASP A 202 -7.86 8.27 -0.16
CA ASP A 202 -8.64 9.53 -0.01
C ASP A 202 -9.52 9.56 1.27
N GLY A 203 -8.99 9.05 2.40
CA GLY A 203 -9.69 8.99 3.70
C GLY A 203 -10.81 7.94 3.74
N ARG A 204 -10.70 6.88 2.95
CA ARG A 204 -11.66 5.77 2.90
C ARG A 204 -10.96 4.43 3.03
N VAL A 205 -11.60 3.50 3.73
CA VAL A 205 -11.21 2.10 3.79
C VAL A 205 -11.93 1.36 2.66
N LEU A 206 -11.17 0.66 1.82
CA LEU A 206 -11.64 -0.12 0.69
C LEU A 206 -11.70 -1.59 1.08
N ILE A 207 -12.86 -2.22 0.90
CA ILE A 207 -13.21 -3.54 1.44
C ILE A 207 -13.78 -4.40 0.31
N GLY A 208 -13.04 -5.41 -0.13
CA GLY A 208 -13.48 -6.35 -1.17
C GLY A 208 -14.30 -7.50 -0.59
N TYR A 209 -15.26 -8.00 -1.36
CA TYR A 209 -16.11 -9.15 -0.99
C TYR A 209 -16.23 -10.12 -2.16
N GLY A 210 -16.23 -11.41 -1.83
CA GLY A 210 -16.54 -12.50 -2.75
C GLY A 210 -17.44 -13.54 -2.12
N GLY A 211 -17.49 -14.74 -2.69
CA GLY A 211 -18.16 -15.89 -2.10
C GLY A 211 -17.29 -16.66 -1.13
N ASN A 212 -17.90 -17.53 -0.34
CA ASN A 212 -17.18 -18.55 0.42
C ASN A 212 -16.58 -19.59 -0.54
N ASP A 213 -15.49 -20.25 -0.13
CA ASP A 213 -14.89 -21.33 -0.91
C ASP A 213 -15.94 -22.39 -1.29
N GLY A 214 -15.89 -22.84 -2.56
CA GLY A 214 -16.87 -23.76 -3.13
C GLY A 214 -18.10 -23.11 -3.77
N ASP A 215 -18.27 -21.75 -3.75
CA ASP A 215 -19.29 -20.97 -4.49
C ASP A 215 -20.73 -21.51 -4.39
N CYS A 216 -21.06 -22.14 -3.26
CA CYS A 216 -22.32 -22.88 -3.08
C CYS A 216 -23.54 -21.99 -2.84
N ALA A 217 -23.37 -20.71 -2.61
CA ALA A 217 -24.45 -19.74 -2.40
C ALA A 217 -24.55 -18.74 -3.54
N SER A 218 -25.67 -18.04 -3.61
CA SER A 218 -25.80 -16.91 -4.53
C SER A 218 -25.15 -15.67 -3.92
N TYR A 219 -24.13 -15.13 -4.58
CA TYR A 219 -23.45 -13.89 -4.24
C TYR A 219 -23.07 -13.11 -5.50
N VAL A 220 -22.71 -11.85 -5.32
CA VAL A 220 -22.05 -10.99 -6.30
C VAL A 220 -20.83 -10.36 -5.61
N GLY A 221 -19.75 -10.16 -6.34
CA GLY A 221 -18.57 -9.44 -5.84
C GLY A 221 -18.88 -7.96 -5.60
N TYR A 222 -18.30 -7.41 -4.52
CA TYR A 222 -18.45 -6.00 -4.16
C TYR A 222 -17.11 -5.39 -3.75
N LEU A 223 -16.93 -4.10 -4.04
CA LEU A 223 -15.99 -3.23 -3.33
C LEU A 223 -16.79 -2.21 -2.52
N VAL A 224 -16.80 -2.35 -1.20
CA VAL A 224 -17.37 -1.34 -0.28
C VAL A 224 -16.29 -0.33 0.07
N SER A 225 -16.65 0.95 0.06
CA SER A 225 -15.80 2.05 0.44
C SER A 225 -16.42 2.77 1.64
N ALA A 226 -15.78 2.68 2.79
CA ALA A 226 -16.25 3.24 4.06
C ALA A 226 -15.39 4.44 4.47
N PRO A 227 -15.97 5.55 5.00
CA PRO A 227 -15.18 6.67 5.52
C PRO A 227 -14.28 6.24 6.69
N ALA A 228 -12.99 6.48 6.60
CA ALA A 228 -12.00 6.16 7.62
C ALA A 228 -12.19 6.96 8.92
N ASN A 229 -12.84 8.12 8.87
CA ASN A 229 -13.16 8.94 10.03
C ASN A 229 -14.59 8.72 10.56
N ASN A 230 -15.28 7.67 10.13
CA ASN A 230 -16.66 7.34 10.49
C ASN A 230 -17.71 8.40 10.12
N VAL A 231 -17.39 9.40 9.30
CA VAL A 231 -18.31 10.49 8.94
C VAL A 231 -18.81 10.31 7.51
N GLY A 232 -20.13 10.21 7.32
CA GLY A 232 -20.77 10.01 6.02
C GLY A 232 -21.20 8.57 5.77
N ALA A 233 -21.75 8.32 4.59
CA ALA A 233 -22.23 7.01 4.18
C ALA A 233 -21.13 6.16 3.52
N ASN A 234 -21.30 4.83 3.58
CA ASN A 234 -20.57 3.93 2.70
C ASN A 234 -21.02 4.17 1.24
N SER A 235 -20.14 3.90 0.31
CA SER A 235 -20.45 3.70 -1.10
C SER A 235 -19.98 2.32 -1.52
N GLN A 236 -20.45 1.82 -2.66
CA GLN A 236 -20.05 0.51 -3.15
C GLN A 236 -20.03 0.46 -4.67
N TYR A 237 -19.17 -0.37 -5.20
CA TYR A 237 -19.23 -0.96 -6.53
C TYR A 237 -19.78 -2.38 -6.38
N ALA A 238 -20.70 -2.77 -7.23
CA ALA A 238 -21.14 -4.15 -7.38
C ALA A 238 -20.73 -4.61 -8.77
N VAL A 239 -20.10 -5.77 -8.88
CA VAL A 239 -19.75 -6.34 -10.18
C VAL A 239 -21.02 -6.54 -10.99
N PRO A 240 -21.10 -6.07 -12.27
CA PRO A 240 -22.34 -6.08 -13.05
C PRO A 240 -22.72 -7.48 -13.58
N THR A 241 -22.55 -8.50 -12.75
CA THR A 241 -22.95 -9.88 -13.03
C THR A 241 -24.18 -10.28 -12.24
N THR A 242 -24.83 -11.35 -12.60
CA THR A 242 -25.99 -11.88 -11.86
C THR A 242 -25.60 -12.87 -10.76
N LYS A 243 -24.37 -13.39 -10.81
CA LYS A 243 -23.77 -14.30 -9.82
C LYS A 243 -22.26 -14.31 -10.01
N GLY A 244 -21.48 -14.48 -8.92
CA GLY A 244 -20.02 -14.56 -8.98
C GLY A 244 -19.37 -13.19 -9.06
N GLY A 245 -18.31 -13.05 -9.84
CA GLY A 245 -17.51 -11.83 -9.90
C GLY A 245 -16.80 -11.53 -8.60
N ALA A 246 -16.39 -12.55 -7.86
CA ALA A 246 -15.78 -12.41 -6.54
C ALA A 246 -14.57 -11.46 -6.55
N ILE A 247 -14.49 -10.57 -5.59
CA ILE A 247 -13.27 -9.79 -5.31
C ILE A 247 -12.63 -10.43 -4.08
N TRP A 248 -11.68 -11.35 -4.28
CA TRP A 248 -10.99 -12.07 -3.19
C TRP A 248 -9.47 -12.08 -3.32
N SER A 249 -8.92 -11.87 -4.53
CA SER A 249 -7.50 -11.57 -4.81
C SER A 249 -6.49 -12.51 -4.13
N GLY A 250 -6.86 -13.75 -3.84
CA GLY A 250 -6.02 -14.68 -3.09
C GLY A 250 -5.52 -14.12 -1.75
N GLY A 251 -6.32 -13.26 -1.09
CA GLY A 251 -5.94 -12.55 0.13
C GLY A 251 -5.12 -11.29 -0.07
N GLY A 252 -4.75 -10.95 -1.30
CA GLY A 252 -4.15 -9.67 -1.64
C GLY A 252 -5.12 -8.51 -1.49
N ALA A 253 -4.63 -7.28 -1.53
CA ALA A 253 -5.45 -6.07 -1.36
C ALA A 253 -5.62 -5.31 -2.68
N PRO A 254 -6.65 -4.45 -2.82
CA PRO A 254 -6.78 -3.54 -3.95
C PRO A 254 -5.51 -2.72 -4.15
N ALA A 255 -4.97 -2.68 -5.36
CA ALA A 255 -3.82 -1.83 -5.67
C ALA A 255 -4.28 -0.40 -5.94
N ILE A 256 -3.46 0.59 -5.60
CA ILE A 256 -3.81 2.01 -5.73
C ILE A 256 -2.68 2.75 -6.41
N ASP A 257 -2.96 3.43 -7.51
CA ASP A 257 -1.95 4.20 -8.22
C ASP A 257 -1.74 5.59 -7.59
N SER A 258 -0.72 6.26 -8.07
CA SER A 258 -0.38 7.60 -7.58
C SER A 258 -1.43 8.69 -7.88
N SER A 259 -2.49 8.36 -8.60
CA SER A 259 -3.63 9.25 -8.86
C SER A 259 -4.78 8.99 -7.89
N GLY A 260 -4.72 7.91 -7.10
CA GLY A 260 -5.78 7.42 -6.25
C GLY A 260 -6.80 6.58 -7.05
N ASP A 261 -6.40 6.04 -8.20
CA ASP A 261 -7.24 5.10 -8.93
C ASP A 261 -6.98 3.69 -8.38
N VAL A 262 -8.06 2.94 -8.11
CA VAL A 262 -8.08 1.66 -7.39
C VAL A 262 -8.26 0.53 -8.40
N TYR A 263 -7.44 -0.50 -8.30
CA TYR A 263 -7.46 -1.67 -9.19
C TYR A 263 -7.87 -2.90 -8.40
N VAL A 264 -8.96 -3.54 -8.84
CA VAL A 264 -9.50 -4.76 -8.23
C VAL A 264 -9.79 -5.79 -9.31
N PRO A 265 -9.18 -6.97 -9.26
CA PRO A 265 -9.52 -8.06 -10.15
C PRO A 265 -10.77 -8.78 -9.64
N THR A 266 -11.61 -9.22 -10.57
CA THR A 266 -12.80 -10.03 -10.32
C THR A 266 -12.57 -11.47 -10.77
N GLY A 267 -13.20 -12.40 -10.08
CA GLY A 267 -13.27 -13.80 -10.50
C GLY A 267 -14.44 -14.06 -11.46
N ASN A 268 -14.73 -15.34 -11.69
CA ASN A 268 -15.74 -15.78 -12.64
C ASN A 268 -17.10 -15.12 -12.43
N GLY A 269 -17.66 -14.54 -13.51
CA GLY A 269 -19.03 -14.05 -13.56
C GLY A 269 -20.02 -15.14 -13.98
N ALA A 270 -21.25 -14.74 -14.22
CA ALA A 270 -22.33 -15.65 -14.65
C ALA A 270 -22.34 -15.90 -16.15
N SER A 271 -21.86 -14.96 -16.97
CA SER A 271 -21.94 -15.04 -18.41
C SER A 271 -20.76 -15.84 -19.01
N THR A 272 -21.11 -16.75 -19.92
CA THR A 272 -20.15 -17.51 -20.72
C THR A 272 -20.25 -17.17 -22.21
N SER A 273 -20.91 -16.06 -22.53
CA SER A 273 -21.15 -15.60 -23.91
C SER A 273 -20.39 -14.31 -24.20
N ASN A 274 -19.53 -14.31 -25.21
CA ASN A 274 -18.78 -13.11 -25.63
C ASN A 274 -19.67 -11.91 -26.03
N SER A 275 -20.96 -12.10 -26.23
CA SER A 275 -21.90 -11.02 -26.54
C SER A 275 -22.56 -10.40 -25.31
N ASP A 276 -22.30 -10.91 -24.11
CA ASP A 276 -22.96 -10.52 -22.87
C ASP A 276 -21.92 -10.35 -21.76
N PHE A 277 -21.05 -9.36 -21.93
CA PHE A 277 -19.96 -9.07 -20.98
C PHE A 277 -20.53 -8.61 -19.64
N ASP A 278 -20.15 -9.28 -18.57
CA ASP A 278 -20.68 -9.09 -17.22
C ASP A 278 -19.61 -8.75 -16.17
N HIS A 279 -18.41 -8.34 -16.61
CA HIS A 279 -17.30 -7.97 -15.75
C HIS A 279 -16.77 -9.10 -14.83
N GLY A 280 -17.08 -10.36 -15.16
CA GLY A 280 -16.31 -11.51 -14.66
C GLY A 280 -14.93 -11.55 -15.29
N ASP A 281 -13.93 -12.06 -14.57
CA ASP A 281 -12.53 -12.17 -15.01
C ASP A 281 -11.96 -10.86 -15.55
N THR A 282 -12.12 -9.80 -14.79
CA THR A 282 -11.83 -8.42 -15.19
C THR A 282 -10.97 -7.73 -14.13
N VAL A 283 -10.04 -6.89 -14.54
CA VAL A 283 -9.44 -5.89 -13.65
C VAL A 283 -10.23 -4.60 -13.76
N GLU A 284 -10.95 -4.25 -12.70
CA GLU A 284 -11.70 -3.01 -12.61
C GLU A 284 -10.79 -1.87 -12.15
N LYS A 285 -10.88 -0.74 -12.81
CA LYS A 285 -10.28 0.52 -12.39
C LYS A 285 -11.36 1.44 -11.85
N LEU A 286 -11.33 1.68 -10.55
CA LEU A 286 -12.35 2.44 -9.82
C LEU A 286 -11.72 3.70 -9.20
N ASN A 287 -12.54 4.66 -8.81
CA ASN A 287 -12.10 5.66 -7.83
C ASN A 287 -12.36 5.17 -6.40
N SER A 288 -11.87 5.91 -5.40
CA SER A 288 -12.05 5.58 -3.96
C SER A 288 -13.52 5.49 -3.51
N MET A 289 -14.47 5.99 -4.30
CA MET A 289 -15.91 5.88 -4.03
C MET A 289 -16.57 4.67 -4.70
N GLY A 290 -15.79 3.81 -5.40
CA GLY A 290 -16.32 2.67 -6.13
C GLY A 290 -17.00 3.04 -7.44
N THR A 291 -16.67 4.18 -8.05
CA THR A 291 -17.16 4.49 -9.41
C THR A 291 -16.18 3.95 -10.42
N GLU A 292 -16.65 3.16 -11.36
CA GLU A 292 -15.86 2.62 -12.46
C GLU A 292 -15.34 3.74 -13.35
N LEU A 293 -14.05 3.65 -13.67
CA LEU A 293 -13.32 4.60 -14.52
C LEU A 293 -12.89 3.96 -15.84
N ASP A 294 -12.48 2.69 -15.79
CA ASP A 294 -11.97 1.90 -16.92
C ASP A 294 -11.88 0.43 -16.49
N TYR A 295 -11.66 -0.50 -17.43
CA TYR A 295 -11.43 -1.92 -17.12
C TYR A 295 -10.53 -2.59 -18.15
N PHE A 296 -9.94 -3.71 -17.74
CA PHE A 296 -9.25 -4.69 -18.60
C PHE A 296 -9.86 -6.06 -18.38
N ALA A 297 -10.19 -6.77 -19.47
CA ALA A 297 -10.53 -8.18 -19.42
C ALA A 297 -9.77 -8.95 -20.50
N PRO A 298 -9.27 -10.17 -20.22
CA PRO A 298 -8.73 -11.03 -21.25
C PRO A 298 -9.73 -11.28 -22.39
N SER A 299 -9.26 -11.46 -23.60
CA SER A 299 -10.16 -11.83 -24.70
C SER A 299 -10.84 -13.19 -24.51
N THR A 300 -10.35 -13.98 -23.55
CA THR A 300 -10.86 -15.29 -23.14
C THR A 300 -11.87 -15.26 -22.02
N TRP A 301 -12.18 -14.09 -21.42
CA TRP A 301 -12.98 -13.91 -20.21
C TRP A 301 -14.23 -14.80 -20.14
N ALA A 302 -14.99 -14.93 -21.25
CA ALA A 302 -16.21 -15.75 -21.26
C ALA A 302 -15.94 -17.25 -21.18
N ALA A 303 -14.80 -17.70 -21.72
CA ALA A 303 -14.34 -19.08 -21.59
C ALA A 303 -13.76 -19.33 -20.18
N ASP A 304 -13.06 -18.34 -19.63
CA ASP A 304 -12.48 -18.37 -18.29
C ASP A 304 -13.61 -18.45 -17.24
N ASN A 305 -14.68 -17.62 -17.34
CA ASN A 305 -15.91 -17.76 -16.54
C ASN A 305 -16.53 -19.18 -16.62
N GLY A 306 -16.44 -19.83 -17.79
CA GLY A 306 -17.02 -21.16 -18.01
C GLY A 306 -16.19 -22.32 -17.50
N SER A 307 -14.93 -22.10 -17.15
CA SER A 307 -13.96 -23.15 -16.80
C SER A 307 -13.31 -22.97 -15.42
N ASP A 308 -13.86 -22.11 -14.58
CA ASP A 308 -13.30 -21.78 -13.26
C ASP A 308 -11.84 -21.31 -13.34
N SER A 309 -11.57 -20.41 -14.28
CA SER A 309 -10.21 -19.92 -14.56
C SER A 309 -10.04 -18.47 -14.10
N ASP A 310 -10.40 -18.17 -12.85
CA ASP A 310 -10.46 -16.85 -12.25
C ASP A 310 -9.22 -15.99 -12.50
N LEU A 311 -9.40 -14.82 -13.11
CA LEU A 311 -8.42 -13.75 -13.13
C LEU A 311 -8.23 -13.17 -11.72
N GLY A 312 -9.29 -13.12 -10.92
CA GLY A 312 -9.31 -12.60 -9.55
C GLY A 312 -8.63 -13.47 -8.51
N SER A 313 -7.96 -14.57 -8.89
CA SER A 313 -7.18 -15.41 -7.96
C SER A 313 -5.91 -14.73 -7.43
N THR A 314 -5.48 -13.62 -8.06
CA THR A 314 -4.35 -12.79 -7.62
C THR A 314 -4.79 -11.33 -7.46
N ASN A 315 -3.97 -10.49 -6.82
CA ASN A 315 -4.16 -9.04 -6.86
C ASN A 315 -3.44 -8.41 -8.06
N THR A 316 -3.92 -7.26 -8.50
CA THR A 316 -3.19 -6.46 -9.51
C THR A 316 -1.90 -5.91 -8.91
N LEU A 317 -0.78 -6.02 -9.63
CA LEU A 317 0.52 -5.48 -9.28
C LEU A 317 0.81 -4.25 -10.15
N LEU A 318 0.96 -3.06 -9.53
CA LEU A 318 1.29 -1.84 -10.25
C LEU A 318 2.80 -1.74 -10.46
N LEU A 319 3.18 -1.42 -11.68
CA LEU A 319 4.56 -1.38 -12.16
C LEU A 319 4.98 0.04 -12.55
N PRO A 320 6.28 0.33 -12.73
CA PRO A 320 6.74 1.60 -13.27
C PRO A 320 6.20 1.88 -14.68
N ASP A 321 6.32 3.15 -15.10
CA ASP A 321 6.00 3.62 -16.46
C ASP A 321 4.54 3.43 -16.87
N ASP A 322 3.61 3.59 -15.90
CA ASP A 322 2.17 3.46 -16.08
C ASP A 322 1.74 2.06 -16.59
N LEU A 323 2.41 1.01 -16.11
CA LEU A 323 2.09 -0.38 -16.40
C LEU A 323 1.48 -1.09 -15.18
N ALA A 324 0.75 -2.18 -15.44
CA ALA A 324 0.30 -3.11 -14.43
C ALA A 324 0.42 -4.56 -14.95
N TYR A 325 0.60 -5.48 -14.02
CA TYR A 325 0.62 -6.91 -14.26
C TYR A 325 -0.53 -7.60 -13.55
N GLN A 326 -1.15 -8.57 -14.22
CA GLN A 326 -2.18 -9.44 -13.66
C GLN A 326 -1.91 -10.88 -14.10
N GLY A 327 -1.84 -11.80 -13.14
CA GLY A 327 -1.91 -13.24 -13.35
C GLY A 327 -3.31 -13.77 -13.05
N GLY A 328 -3.50 -15.08 -13.11
CA GLY A 328 -4.74 -15.75 -12.74
C GLY A 328 -4.69 -17.27 -12.97
N LYS A 329 -5.78 -17.97 -12.67
CA LYS A 329 -5.91 -19.41 -12.86
C LYS A 329 -5.84 -19.84 -14.34
N ASN A 330 -6.08 -18.93 -15.29
CA ASN A 330 -6.02 -19.27 -16.73
C ASN A 330 -4.61 -19.50 -17.27
N GLY A 331 -3.59 -19.39 -16.42
CA GLY A 331 -2.19 -19.70 -16.72
C GLY A 331 -1.45 -18.63 -17.49
N ASN A 332 -2.07 -17.49 -17.81
CA ASN A 332 -1.43 -16.38 -18.50
C ASN A 332 -1.08 -15.24 -17.56
N GLY A 333 0.00 -14.52 -17.88
CA GLY A 333 0.29 -13.20 -17.34
C GLY A 333 -0.06 -12.14 -18.38
N TYR A 334 -0.65 -11.04 -17.93
CA TYR A 334 -1.08 -9.91 -18.75
C TYR A 334 -0.37 -8.64 -18.30
N LEU A 335 0.18 -7.91 -19.25
CA LEU A 335 0.73 -6.58 -19.04
C LEU A 335 -0.18 -5.56 -19.75
N PHE A 336 -0.67 -4.57 -19.04
CA PHE A 336 -1.55 -3.54 -19.58
C PHE A 336 -1.19 -2.14 -19.05
N SER A 337 -1.71 -1.11 -19.70
CA SER A 337 -1.44 0.28 -19.32
C SER A 337 -2.44 0.77 -18.27
N THR A 338 -1.96 1.40 -17.19
CA THR A 338 -2.82 2.06 -16.19
C THR A 338 -3.41 3.40 -16.68
N VAL A 339 -2.91 3.94 -17.80
CA VAL A 339 -3.46 5.17 -18.42
C VAL A 339 -4.77 4.89 -19.12
N SER A 340 -4.87 3.73 -19.80
CA SER A 340 -6.09 3.19 -20.41
C SER A 340 -5.95 1.68 -20.42
N LEU A 341 -6.85 0.99 -19.74
CA LEU A 341 -6.76 -0.45 -19.56
C LEU A 341 -7.06 -1.23 -20.85
N GLY A 342 -7.71 -0.59 -21.83
CA GLY A 342 -7.90 -1.11 -23.18
C GLY A 342 -9.09 -2.04 -23.35
N HIS A 343 -9.87 -2.27 -22.29
CA HIS A 343 -11.08 -3.10 -22.29
C HIS A 343 -10.79 -4.58 -22.62
N ILE A 344 -11.70 -5.27 -23.30
CA ILE A 344 -11.56 -6.70 -23.63
C ILE A 344 -10.43 -6.90 -24.64
N GLY A 345 -9.42 -7.69 -24.26
CA GLY A 345 -8.24 -7.97 -25.08
C GLY A 345 -7.34 -6.76 -25.30
N GLY A 346 -7.36 -5.78 -24.36
CA GLY A 346 -6.57 -4.55 -24.42
C GLY A 346 -5.20 -4.65 -23.78
N ASP A 347 -4.70 -5.86 -23.51
CA ASP A 347 -3.33 -6.07 -23.02
C ASP A 347 -2.29 -5.57 -24.03
N LEU A 348 -1.20 -5.02 -23.51
CA LEU A 348 -0.02 -4.64 -24.28
C LEU A 348 0.81 -5.88 -24.62
N TYR A 349 0.80 -6.85 -23.73
CA TYR A 349 1.50 -8.11 -23.88
C TYR A 349 0.90 -9.20 -22.99
N GLN A 350 0.78 -10.41 -23.49
CA GLN A 350 0.43 -11.60 -22.74
C GLN A 350 1.35 -12.77 -23.08
N ALA A 351 1.58 -13.64 -22.12
CA ALA A 351 2.33 -14.88 -22.32
C ALA A 351 1.93 -15.91 -21.26
N PRO A 352 2.05 -17.23 -21.58
CA PRO A 352 1.90 -18.27 -20.58
C PRO A 352 2.93 -18.11 -19.44
N VAL A 353 2.47 -18.17 -18.20
CA VAL A 353 3.29 -18.10 -16.99
C VAL A 353 3.00 -19.31 -16.11
N CYS A 354 1.85 -19.36 -15.47
CA CYS A 354 1.40 -20.43 -14.61
C CYS A 354 -0.04 -20.16 -14.10
N ASP A 355 -0.68 -21.18 -13.57
CA ASP A 355 -1.85 -21.07 -12.73
C ASP A 355 -1.44 -20.39 -11.40
N SER A 356 -1.85 -19.14 -11.18
CA SER A 356 -1.36 -18.31 -10.09
C SER A 356 -2.44 -17.91 -9.08
N PHE A 357 -2.00 -17.81 -7.80
CA PHE A 357 -2.83 -17.47 -6.66
C PHE A 357 -2.06 -16.57 -5.68
N GLY A 358 -2.77 -15.66 -5.03
CA GLY A 358 -2.18 -14.79 -4.01
C GLY A 358 -1.57 -13.52 -4.58
N GLY A 359 -0.68 -12.88 -3.82
CA GLY A 359 -0.03 -11.65 -4.23
C GLY A 359 1.27 -11.90 -4.97
N ASP A 360 1.51 -11.12 -6.00
CA ASP A 360 2.79 -11.05 -6.71
C ASP A 360 3.68 -9.95 -6.10
N ALA A 361 4.98 -9.95 -6.44
CA ALA A 361 5.90 -8.92 -5.98
C ALA A 361 6.78 -8.39 -7.12
N TYR A 362 7.32 -7.16 -6.95
CA TYR A 362 8.14 -6.53 -7.98
C TYR A 362 9.33 -5.78 -7.39
N ALA A 363 10.52 -6.10 -7.87
CA ALA A 363 11.74 -5.35 -7.59
C ALA A 363 12.73 -5.41 -8.75
N ASN A 364 13.47 -4.33 -9.00
CA ASN A 364 14.62 -4.29 -9.93
C ASN A 364 14.31 -4.88 -11.33
N SER A 365 13.16 -4.53 -11.90
CA SER A 365 12.67 -5.01 -13.20
C SER A 365 12.39 -6.52 -13.24
N ILE A 366 12.10 -7.14 -12.10
CA ILE A 366 11.70 -8.55 -12.00
C ILE A 366 10.35 -8.62 -11.30
N ILE A 367 9.40 -9.32 -11.91
CA ILE A 367 8.11 -9.70 -11.32
C ILE A 367 8.27 -11.11 -10.75
N TYR A 368 7.87 -11.32 -9.51
CA TYR A 368 7.86 -12.62 -8.84
C TYR A 368 6.41 -13.07 -8.68
N VAL A 369 6.05 -14.15 -9.37
CA VAL A 369 4.66 -14.63 -9.48
C VAL A 369 4.47 -15.84 -8.60
N ALA A 370 3.45 -15.80 -7.74
CA ALA A 370 3.03 -16.93 -6.90
C ALA A 370 2.24 -17.93 -7.75
N CYS A 371 2.85 -19.07 -8.08
CA CYS A 371 2.24 -20.11 -8.91
C CYS A 371 1.89 -21.34 -8.06
N SER A 372 0.82 -22.05 -8.43
CA SER A 372 0.39 -23.28 -7.73
C SER A 372 1.46 -24.38 -7.73
N ASP A 373 2.33 -24.40 -8.75
CA ASP A 373 3.45 -25.34 -8.92
C ASP A 373 4.82 -24.71 -8.62
N GLY A 374 4.88 -23.66 -7.78
CA GLY A 374 6.07 -22.97 -7.32
C GLY A 374 6.33 -21.64 -8.03
N ILE A 375 7.07 -20.76 -7.34
CA ILE A 375 7.31 -19.37 -7.76
C ILE A 375 7.99 -19.26 -9.14
N ARG A 376 7.59 -18.26 -9.91
CA ARG A 376 8.22 -17.83 -11.17
C ARG A 376 8.80 -16.43 -11.04
N ALA A 377 9.92 -16.18 -11.70
CA ALA A 377 10.43 -14.82 -11.90
C ALA A 377 10.38 -14.47 -13.39
N LEU A 378 9.93 -13.24 -13.67
CA LEU A 378 9.81 -12.70 -15.02
C LEU A 378 10.61 -11.42 -15.11
N THR A 379 11.46 -11.27 -16.13
CA THR A 379 12.13 -10.00 -16.41
C THR A 379 11.16 -9.07 -17.12
N LEU A 380 10.91 -7.89 -16.57
CA LEU A 380 10.10 -6.83 -17.18
C LEU A 380 10.98 -5.91 -18.03
N ASN A 381 10.55 -5.63 -19.25
CA ASN A 381 11.11 -4.59 -20.11
C ASN A 381 10.04 -3.52 -20.35
N THR A 382 10.15 -2.40 -19.63
CA THR A 382 9.17 -1.30 -19.72
C THR A 382 9.25 -0.53 -21.03
N THR A 383 10.40 -0.58 -21.74
CA THR A 383 10.56 0.09 -23.05
C THR A 383 9.82 -0.65 -24.16
N SER A 384 9.95 -1.96 -24.22
CA SER A 384 9.20 -2.80 -25.17
C SER A 384 7.84 -3.21 -24.67
N GLN A 385 7.52 -2.92 -23.39
CA GLN A 385 6.29 -3.29 -22.69
C GLN A 385 6.03 -4.81 -22.79
N THR A 386 7.02 -5.61 -22.41
CA THR A 386 6.98 -7.07 -22.45
C THR A 386 7.61 -7.65 -21.19
N PHE A 387 7.31 -8.91 -20.90
CA PHE A 387 8.03 -9.69 -19.89
C PHE A 387 8.50 -11.01 -20.47
N ALA A 388 9.50 -11.62 -19.84
CA ALA A 388 10.04 -12.92 -20.24
C ALA A 388 10.41 -13.75 -19.01
N ALA A 389 10.24 -15.08 -19.09
CA ALA A 389 10.65 -15.98 -18.02
C ALA A 389 12.15 -15.81 -17.72
N LEU A 390 12.48 -15.67 -16.44
CA LEU A 390 13.85 -15.55 -15.95
C LEU A 390 14.30 -16.85 -15.28
N TRP A 391 13.56 -17.31 -14.27
CA TRP A 391 13.81 -18.57 -13.56
C TRP A 391 12.52 -19.12 -12.93
N THR A 392 12.58 -20.41 -12.54
CA THR A 392 11.56 -21.14 -11.81
C THR A 392 12.17 -21.58 -10.47
N GLY A 393 11.46 -21.36 -9.37
CA GLY A 393 11.87 -21.78 -8.03
C GLY A 393 11.44 -23.21 -7.67
N PRO A 394 11.56 -23.61 -6.38
CA PRO A 394 11.06 -24.89 -5.90
C PRO A 394 9.55 -25.05 -6.15
N SER A 395 9.13 -26.24 -6.52
CA SER A 395 7.73 -26.52 -6.92
C SER A 395 6.72 -26.43 -5.75
N ASP A 396 7.18 -26.44 -4.52
CA ASP A 396 6.39 -26.29 -3.30
C ASP A 396 6.47 -24.86 -2.73
N ALA A 397 7.27 -23.97 -3.31
CA ALA A 397 7.38 -22.56 -2.92
C ALA A 397 6.27 -21.75 -3.62
N ASN A 398 5.04 -21.82 -3.12
CA ASN A 398 3.83 -21.38 -3.80
C ASN A 398 3.03 -20.30 -3.05
N GLY A 399 3.54 -19.79 -1.91
CA GLY A 399 2.94 -18.65 -1.22
C GLY A 399 3.26 -17.31 -1.88
N SER A 400 2.60 -16.25 -1.42
CA SER A 400 2.81 -14.87 -1.90
C SER A 400 4.21 -14.37 -1.53
N PRO A 401 5.08 -14.02 -2.50
CA PRO A 401 6.47 -13.66 -2.24
C PRO A 401 6.61 -12.21 -1.78
N ILE A 402 7.66 -11.95 -0.98
CA ILE A 402 8.15 -10.59 -0.70
C ILE A 402 9.66 -10.50 -0.93
N ILE A 403 10.19 -9.28 -1.04
CA ILE A 403 11.61 -9.02 -1.18
C ILE A 403 12.12 -8.31 0.06
N ALA A 404 13.04 -8.94 0.80
CA ALA A 404 13.64 -8.35 2.00
C ALA A 404 15.06 -8.86 2.21
N GLY A 405 15.96 -8.03 2.75
CA GLY A 405 17.36 -8.40 3.05
C GLY A 405 18.12 -8.98 1.86
N GLY A 406 17.76 -8.60 0.63
CA GLY A 406 18.41 -9.05 -0.61
C GLY A 406 17.96 -10.42 -1.13
N LEU A 407 16.95 -11.04 -0.54
CA LEU A 407 16.36 -12.31 -0.97
C LEU A 407 14.88 -12.15 -1.29
N VAL A 408 14.34 -13.07 -2.08
CA VAL A 408 12.91 -13.30 -2.27
C VAL A 408 12.47 -14.35 -1.26
N TRP A 409 11.54 -14.00 -0.41
CA TRP A 409 10.99 -14.88 0.63
C TRP A 409 9.63 -15.40 0.19
N VAL A 410 9.46 -16.71 0.26
CA VAL A 410 8.24 -17.39 -0.17
C VAL A 410 7.96 -18.59 0.72
N THR A 411 6.71 -18.81 1.06
CA THR A 411 6.25 -19.94 1.89
C THR A 411 5.90 -21.15 1.04
N SER A 412 6.04 -22.32 1.64
CA SER A 412 5.44 -23.58 1.21
C SER A 412 4.45 -24.01 2.27
N VAL A 413 3.17 -23.81 2.00
CA VAL A 413 2.11 -24.12 2.98
C VAL A 413 2.01 -25.62 3.21
N SER A 414 2.00 -26.43 2.13
CA SER A 414 1.86 -27.90 2.21
C SER A 414 2.98 -28.57 3.00
N ASP A 415 4.20 -28.02 2.95
CA ASP A 415 5.38 -28.60 3.57
C ASP A 415 5.84 -27.87 4.83
N SER A 416 5.11 -26.78 5.23
CA SER A 416 5.46 -25.93 6.38
C SER A 416 6.91 -25.46 6.31
N LYS A 417 7.28 -24.81 5.18
CA LYS A 417 8.62 -24.29 4.93
C LYS A 417 8.61 -22.81 4.56
N LEU A 418 9.72 -22.17 4.82
CA LEU A 418 10.05 -20.84 4.32
C LEU A 418 11.32 -20.93 3.48
N TYR A 419 11.26 -20.40 2.27
CA TYR A 419 12.39 -20.30 1.35
C TYR A 419 12.88 -18.86 1.25
N GLY A 420 14.23 -18.67 1.22
CA GLY A 420 14.89 -17.46 0.81
C GLY A 420 15.63 -17.71 -0.50
N LEU A 421 15.22 -17.09 -1.59
CA LEU A 421 15.74 -17.33 -2.94
C LEU A 421 16.60 -16.16 -3.42
N ASN A 422 17.64 -16.45 -4.19
CA ASN A 422 18.40 -15.42 -4.88
C ASN A 422 17.52 -14.75 -5.94
N PRO A 423 17.34 -13.42 -5.93
CA PRO A 423 16.39 -12.73 -6.80
C PRO A 423 16.69 -12.87 -8.30
N THR A 424 17.94 -13.04 -8.70
CA THR A 424 18.36 -13.08 -10.12
C THR A 424 18.49 -14.48 -10.69
N SER A 425 18.71 -15.49 -9.83
CA SER A 425 18.95 -16.87 -10.28
C SER A 425 17.95 -17.90 -9.80
N GLY A 426 17.09 -17.56 -8.83
CA GLY A 426 16.17 -18.50 -8.18
C GLY A 426 16.85 -19.53 -7.28
N ALA A 427 18.18 -19.43 -7.09
CA ALA A 427 18.92 -20.38 -6.25
C ALA A 427 18.42 -20.30 -4.80
N VAL A 428 18.15 -21.45 -4.20
CA VAL A 428 17.75 -21.56 -2.80
C VAL A 428 18.94 -21.21 -1.91
N MET A 429 18.84 -20.11 -1.18
CA MET A 429 19.85 -19.62 -0.24
C MET A 429 19.51 -20.01 1.21
N VAL A 430 18.21 -20.07 1.51
CA VAL A 430 17.68 -20.45 2.81
C VAL A 430 16.53 -21.43 2.62
N THR A 431 16.49 -22.44 3.47
CA THR A 431 15.32 -23.30 3.68
C THR A 431 15.15 -23.48 5.19
N ALA A 432 13.99 -23.13 5.71
CA ALA A 432 13.67 -23.27 7.12
C ALA A 432 12.35 -24.01 7.29
N ALA A 433 12.29 -24.93 8.25
CA ALA A 433 11.01 -25.45 8.72
C ALA A 433 10.34 -24.38 9.60
N VAL A 434 9.05 -24.18 9.40
CA VAL A 434 8.22 -23.23 10.14
C VAL A 434 6.98 -23.98 10.68
N PRO A 435 6.25 -23.44 11.67
CA PRO A 435 4.97 -24.02 12.06
C PRO A 435 3.97 -24.08 10.90
N PRO A 436 2.91 -24.91 10.98
CA PRO A 436 1.82 -24.92 10.01
C PRO A 436 1.23 -23.52 9.83
N MET A 437 0.78 -23.23 8.61
CA MET A 437 0.19 -21.95 8.25
C MET A 437 -0.90 -22.16 7.21
N GLU A 438 -1.77 -21.17 7.07
CA GLU A 438 -2.85 -21.19 6.09
C GLU A 438 -2.38 -20.81 4.69
N HIS A 439 -3.13 -21.23 3.68
CA HIS A 439 -2.81 -20.87 2.29
C HIS A 439 -2.94 -19.37 2.06
N PHE A 440 -2.19 -18.85 1.08
CA PHE A 440 -2.01 -17.43 0.79
C PHE A 440 -1.31 -16.62 1.89
N THR A 441 -0.79 -17.27 2.94
CA THR A 441 0.05 -16.60 3.94
C THR A 441 1.26 -15.94 3.27
N SER A 442 1.43 -14.65 3.53
CA SER A 442 2.57 -13.86 3.06
C SER A 442 3.36 -13.34 4.27
N PRO A 443 4.69 -13.45 4.28
CA PRO A 443 5.49 -12.80 5.31
C PRO A 443 5.49 -11.27 5.13
N SER A 444 5.89 -10.56 6.18
CA SER A 444 6.23 -9.14 6.13
C SER A 444 7.65 -8.91 6.67
N ALA A 445 8.22 -7.75 6.45
CA ALA A 445 9.59 -7.47 6.89
C ALA A 445 9.77 -6.03 7.34
N SER A 446 10.64 -5.84 8.33
CA SER A 446 11.06 -4.54 8.85
C SER A 446 12.39 -4.69 9.57
N ASP A 447 13.26 -3.69 9.44
CA ASP A 447 14.51 -3.52 10.20
C ASP A 447 15.39 -4.79 10.29
N GLY A 448 15.46 -5.53 9.18
CA GLY A 448 16.29 -6.74 9.10
C GLY A 448 15.66 -7.99 9.71
N LYS A 449 14.38 -7.95 10.03
CA LYS A 449 13.58 -9.10 10.46
C LYS A 449 12.50 -9.44 9.45
N LEU A 450 12.13 -10.71 9.43
CA LEU A 450 10.97 -11.26 8.72
C LEU A 450 9.97 -11.73 9.75
N PHE A 451 8.69 -11.46 9.52
CA PHE A 451 7.58 -11.88 10.38
C PHE A 451 6.61 -12.76 9.57
N LEU A 452 6.24 -13.87 10.13
CA LEU A 452 5.38 -14.87 9.52
C LEU A 452 4.24 -15.23 10.48
N ALA A 453 2.99 -15.01 10.07
CA ALA A 453 1.84 -15.55 10.75
C ALA A 453 1.74 -17.05 10.43
N THR A 454 1.53 -17.84 11.45
CA THR A 454 1.28 -19.28 11.36
C THR A 454 -0.11 -19.58 11.93
N ASP A 455 -0.50 -20.84 12.11
CA ASP A 455 -1.85 -21.16 12.60
C ASP A 455 -2.22 -20.32 13.84
N ASN A 456 -1.34 -20.27 14.84
CA ASN A 456 -1.63 -19.58 16.09
C ASN A 456 -0.43 -18.89 16.75
N THR A 457 0.69 -18.71 16.04
CA THR A 457 1.85 -17.94 16.50
C THR A 457 2.36 -17.01 15.41
N VAL A 458 3.05 -15.96 15.81
CA VAL A 458 3.88 -15.16 14.92
C VAL A 458 5.33 -15.56 15.13
N GLU A 459 6.00 -15.92 14.05
CA GLU A 459 7.41 -16.26 14.03
C GLU A 459 8.22 -15.09 13.47
N ALA A 460 9.29 -14.72 14.17
CA ALA A 460 10.24 -13.71 13.67
C ALA A 460 11.61 -14.31 13.41
N TYR A 461 12.22 -13.86 12.32
CA TYR A 461 13.54 -14.31 11.88
C TYR A 461 14.44 -13.11 11.60
N THR A 462 15.71 -13.19 11.98
CA THR A 462 16.74 -12.23 11.55
C THR A 462 17.21 -12.60 10.15
N ILE A 463 17.19 -11.63 9.22
CA ILE A 463 17.60 -11.80 7.82
C ILE A 463 18.65 -10.80 7.37
N ALA A 464 18.72 -9.64 8.04
CA ALA A 464 19.66 -8.56 7.73
C ALA A 464 19.91 -7.72 8.99
N LEU A 465 20.89 -6.81 8.92
CA LEU A 465 20.95 -5.70 9.87
C LEU A 465 19.94 -4.64 9.46
N PRO A 466 19.38 -3.88 10.40
CA PRO A 466 18.65 -2.67 10.05
C PRO A 466 19.53 -1.74 9.24
N LEU A 467 18.96 -0.97 8.32
CA LEU A 467 19.71 0.14 7.73
C LEU A 467 20.10 1.11 8.86
N PRO A 468 21.38 1.52 8.93
CA PRO A 468 21.74 2.54 9.88
C PRO A 468 20.89 3.78 9.61
N PRO A 469 20.44 4.48 10.66
CA PRO A 469 19.72 5.72 10.50
C PRO A 469 20.51 6.62 9.55
N ALA A 470 19.84 7.27 8.61
CA ALA A 470 20.46 8.25 7.74
C ALA A 470 21.14 9.30 8.64
N THR A 471 22.44 9.14 8.87
CA THR A 471 23.23 10.05 9.69
C THR A 471 23.16 11.41 9.03
N ALA A 472 22.51 12.37 9.68
CA ALA A 472 22.74 13.78 9.39
C ALA A 472 24.25 13.97 9.49
N GLY A 473 24.92 14.12 8.31
CA GLY A 473 26.33 14.07 8.06
C GLY A 473 27.24 14.30 9.26
N SER A 474 27.82 13.22 9.76
CA SER A 474 29.04 13.29 10.54
C SER A 474 30.18 13.55 9.55
N ALA A 475 30.71 14.76 9.56
CA ALA A 475 31.87 15.14 8.77
C ALA A 475 33.05 14.30 9.20
N SER A 476 33.53 13.42 8.33
CA SER A 476 34.82 12.76 8.44
C SER A 476 35.95 13.83 8.40
N PRO A 477 37.03 13.76 9.21
CA PRO A 477 38.12 14.73 9.14
C PRO A 477 38.73 14.71 7.73
N ALA A 478 38.77 15.88 7.12
CA ALA A 478 39.18 16.10 5.75
C ALA A 478 40.65 15.72 5.49
N PRO A 479 40.95 15.00 4.39
CA PRO A 479 42.30 15.05 3.82
C PRO A 479 42.54 16.42 3.13
N PRO A 480 43.81 16.84 2.94
CA PRO A 480 44.12 18.21 2.52
C PRO A 480 43.54 18.53 1.14
N ILE A 481 43.01 19.74 1.03
CA ILE A 481 42.17 20.33 -0.01
C ILE A 481 42.87 20.36 -1.38
N PRO A 482 42.26 19.72 -2.43
CA PRO A 482 42.26 20.25 -3.78
C PRO A 482 41.05 21.19 -3.96
N GLN A 483 41.22 22.27 -4.68
CA GLN A 483 40.24 23.32 -4.86
C GLN A 483 38.87 22.76 -5.30
N ALA A 484 37.82 23.18 -4.58
CA ALA A 484 36.44 22.69 -4.69
C ALA A 484 35.77 23.04 -6.03
N GLN A 485 35.31 22.01 -6.72
CA GLN A 485 34.17 22.17 -7.65
C GLN A 485 32.88 22.44 -6.84
N PRO A 486 31.99 23.31 -7.32
CA PRO A 486 30.72 23.56 -6.64
C PRO A 486 29.90 22.28 -6.49
N PRO A 487 29.20 22.06 -5.37
CA PRO A 487 28.37 20.86 -5.17
C PRO A 487 27.27 20.78 -6.23
N ALA A 488 27.06 19.56 -6.75
CA ALA A 488 25.96 19.29 -7.68
C ALA A 488 24.61 19.61 -7.02
N PRO A 489 23.65 20.20 -7.74
CA PRO A 489 22.36 20.60 -7.19
C PRO A 489 21.59 19.39 -6.66
N GLN A 490 21.18 19.42 -5.39
CA GLN A 490 20.22 18.44 -4.85
C GLN A 490 18.87 18.64 -5.53
N ALA A 491 18.39 17.64 -6.24
CA ALA A 491 17.10 17.64 -6.89
C ALA A 491 15.96 17.54 -5.87
N CYS A 492 14.83 18.17 -6.17
CA CYS A 492 13.61 17.96 -5.40
C CYS A 492 13.12 16.53 -5.60
N ALA A 493 13.30 15.66 -4.61
CA ALA A 493 12.96 14.24 -4.70
C ALA A 493 11.46 13.95 -4.53
N ALA A 494 10.66 14.91 -4.02
CA ALA A 494 9.24 14.72 -3.76
C ALA A 494 8.35 15.33 -4.86
N ARG A 495 7.22 14.68 -5.15
CA ARG A 495 6.16 15.27 -5.97
C ARG A 495 5.66 16.56 -5.32
N LEU A 496 5.54 17.62 -6.11
CA LEU A 496 5.01 18.90 -5.64
C LEU A 496 3.53 19.02 -6.02
N SER A 497 2.71 19.46 -5.08
CA SER A 497 1.28 19.70 -5.26
C SER A 497 1.01 21.18 -5.52
N LEU A 498 0.24 21.50 -6.57
CA LEU A 498 -0.13 22.84 -6.95
C LEU A 498 -1.66 23.01 -6.89
N PRO A 499 -2.20 23.78 -5.92
CA PRO A 499 -3.60 24.13 -5.93
C PRO A 499 -3.89 25.06 -7.13
N LEU A 500 -4.99 24.79 -7.83
CA LEU A 500 -5.42 25.55 -9.00
C LEU A 500 -6.27 26.75 -8.59
N ALA A 501 -6.25 27.77 -9.40
CA ALA A 501 -7.05 28.95 -9.14
C ALA A 501 -8.47 28.72 -9.65
N ILE A 502 -9.41 28.49 -8.76
CA ILE A 502 -10.84 28.42 -9.10
C ILE A 502 -11.40 29.85 -9.12
N PRO A 503 -11.68 30.45 -10.29
CA PRO A 503 -12.48 31.67 -10.36
C PRO A 503 -13.89 31.37 -9.87
N HIS A 504 -14.54 32.31 -9.17
CA HIS A 504 -15.93 32.14 -8.71
C HIS A 504 -16.81 31.55 -9.82
N ARG A 505 -17.32 30.30 -9.59
CA ARG A 505 -18.23 29.52 -10.45
C ARG A 505 -17.64 28.90 -11.75
N ALA A 506 -16.33 29.02 -12.05
CA ALA A 506 -15.75 28.36 -13.22
C ALA A 506 -15.12 27.01 -12.85
N ARG A 507 -15.34 25.98 -13.67
CA ARG A 507 -14.71 24.65 -13.51
C ARG A 507 -13.47 24.58 -14.36
N ILE A 508 -12.32 24.22 -13.79
CA ILE A 508 -11.10 23.95 -14.54
C ILE A 508 -11.19 22.52 -15.09
N VAL A 509 -11.07 22.38 -16.41
CA VAL A 509 -11.20 21.10 -17.12
C VAL A 509 -9.90 20.65 -17.79
N ARG A 510 -8.88 21.52 -17.84
CA ARG A 510 -7.54 21.18 -18.32
C ARG A 510 -6.50 22.02 -17.60
N VAL A 511 -5.38 21.40 -17.25
CA VAL A 511 -4.18 22.07 -16.75
C VAL A 511 -2.99 21.63 -17.57
N THR A 512 -2.14 22.58 -17.95
CA THR A 512 -0.85 22.31 -18.59
C THR A 512 0.23 23.05 -17.82
N ILE A 513 1.27 22.34 -17.40
CA ILE A 513 2.43 22.89 -16.70
C ILE A 513 3.67 22.72 -17.58
N LYS A 514 4.43 23.80 -17.76
CA LYS A 514 5.69 23.82 -18.50
C LYS A 514 6.81 24.43 -17.66
N ALA A 515 8.02 23.87 -17.76
CA ALA A 515 9.26 24.48 -17.30
C ALA A 515 10.08 24.88 -18.54
N GLY A 516 10.18 26.18 -18.83
CA GLY A 516 10.73 26.65 -20.10
C GLY A 516 9.93 26.12 -21.30
N LYS A 517 10.60 25.45 -22.23
CA LYS A 517 9.97 24.81 -23.41
C LYS A 517 9.41 23.41 -23.13
N ARG A 518 9.84 22.77 -22.05
CA ARG A 518 9.45 21.39 -21.71
C ARG A 518 8.10 21.36 -21.00
N ARG A 519 7.20 20.49 -21.48
CA ARG A 519 5.92 20.21 -20.80
C ARG A 519 6.17 19.21 -19.68
N ILE A 520 5.79 19.58 -18.43
CA ILE A 520 5.93 18.77 -17.23
C ILE A 520 4.67 17.94 -16.98
N LEU A 521 3.48 18.57 -17.19
CA LEU A 521 2.19 17.94 -16.96
C LEU A 521 1.16 18.49 -17.95
N SER A 522 0.26 17.61 -18.40
CA SER A 522 -0.98 18.03 -19.06
C SER A 522 -2.09 17.10 -18.59
N ARG A 523 -3.04 17.63 -17.80
CA ARG A 523 -4.15 16.86 -17.23
C ARG A 523 -5.49 17.42 -17.68
N ARG A 524 -6.45 16.55 -17.99
CA ARG A 524 -7.86 16.87 -18.24
C ARG A 524 -8.72 16.25 -17.16
N GLY A 525 -9.85 16.86 -16.82
CA GLY A 525 -10.81 16.34 -15.85
C GLY A 525 -12.09 17.15 -15.86
N ARG A 526 -13.14 16.67 -15.26
CA ARG A 526 -14.42 17.38 -15.17
C ARG A 526 -14.39 18.56 -14.21
N ARG A 527 -13.55 18.49 -13.18
CA ARG A 527 -13.31 19.56 -12.21
C ARG A 527 -11.92 19.33 -11.59
N LEU A 528 -10.97 20.21 -11.88
CA LEU A 528 -9.62 20.14 -11.34
C LEU A 528 -9.44 21.29 -10.35
N ASP A 529 -9.08 20.98 -9.12
CA ASP A 529 -8.78 21.93 -8.04
C ASP A 529 -7.32 21.87 -7.60
N ARG A 530 -6.66 20.73 -7.81
CA ARG A 530 -5.26 20.52 -7.49
C ARG A 530 -4.61 19.59 -8.53
N VAL A 531 -3.31 19.73 -8.75
CA VAL A 531 -2.51 18.81 -9.56
C VAL A 531 -1.16 18.55 -8.90
N SER A 532 -0.70 17.29 -8.95
CA SER A 532 0.64 16.89 -8.50
C SER A 532 1.54 16.68 -9.72
N PHE A 533 2.82 17.02 -9.61
CA PHE A 533 3.80 16.88 -10.68
C PHE A 533 5.20 16.63 -10.14
N VAL A 534 6.03 15.97 -10.95
CA VAL A 534 7.47 15.80 -10.65
C VAL A 534 8.20 17.07 -11.06
N PRO A 535 8.92 17.72 -10.12
CA PRO A 535 9.65 18.95 -10.43
C PRO A 535 10.87 18.69 -11.33
N PRO A 536 11.35 19.72 -12.08
CA PRO A 536 12.65 19.63 -12.73
C PRO A 536 13.78 19.42 -11.72
N LEU A 537 14.84 18.74 -12.14
CA LEU A 537 16.07 18.55 -11.36
C LEU A 537 16.85 19.88 -11.25
N ALA A 538 16.38 20.82 -10.43
CA ALA A 538 17.02 22.12 -10.21
C ALA A 538 16.61 22.71 -8.85
N HIS A 539 17.52 23.41 -8.16
CA HIS A 539 17.25 24.11 -6.91
C HIS A 539 16.19 25.20 -7.03
N SER A 540 16.13 25.84 -8.18
CA SER A 540 15.16 26.91 -8.45
C SER A 540 14.63 26.75 -9.87
N PHE A 541 13.33 26.79 -10.03
CA PHE A 541 12.68 26.68 -11.33
C PHE A 541 11.39 27.49 -11.39
N ARG A 542 11.07 27.94 -12.60
CA ARG A 542 9.83 28.66 -12.90
C ARG A 542 8.92 27.77 -13.75
N LEU A 543 7.68 27.62 -13.29
CA LEU A 543 6.64 26.91 -14.01
C LEU A 543 5.67 27.91 -14.66
N HIS A 544 5.28 27.63 -15.88
CA HIS A 544 4.17 28.28 -16.56
C HIS A 544 2.98 27.35 -16.52
N VAL A 545 1.95 27.76 -15.77
CA VAL A 545 0.72 26.98 -15.57
C VAL A 545 -0.36 27.60 -16.44
N THR A 546 -0.97 26.82 -17.31
CA THR A 546 -2.13 27.21 -18.12
C THR A 546 -3.32 26.38 -17.69
N GLU A 547 -4.33 27.02 -17.13
CA GLU A 547 -5.60 26.43 -16.71
C GLU A 547 -6.66 26.75 -17.76
N THR A 548 -7.44 25.76 -18.20
CA THR A 548 -8.56 25.96 -19.13
C THR A 548 -9.86 25.63 -18.41
N THR A 549 -10.80 26.54 -18.44
CA THR A 549 -12.12 26.37 -17.83
C THR A 549 -13.10 25.69 -18.78
N ALA A 550 -14.21 25.20 -18.26
CA ALA A 550 -15.24 24.49 -19.05
C ALA A 550 -15.87 25.37 -20.15
N ASP A 551 -15.88 26.69 -19.97
CA ASP A 551 -16.32 27.69 -20.95
C ASP A 551 -15.21 28.12 -21.95
N GLY A 552 -14.05 27.44 -21.91
CA GLY A 552 -12.95 27.64 -22.86
C GLY A 552 -11.99 28.76 -22.50
N ARG A 553 -12.18 29.46 -21.39
CA ARG A 553 -11.23 30.52 -20.97
C ARG A 553 -9.89 29.93 -20.56
N GLN A 554 -8.81 30.61 -20.85
CA GLN A 554 -7.48 30.22 -20.40
C GLN A 554 -6.95 31.21 -19.36
N LEU A 555 -6.50 30.67 -18.23
CA LEU A 555 -5.81 31.42 -17.18
C LEU A 555 -4.36 30.99 -17.18
N THR A 556 -3.43 31.94 -17.19
CA THR A 556 -1.99 31.64 -17.13
C THR A 556 -1.37 32.24 -15.89
N ALA A 557 -0.52 31.46 -15.22
CA ALA A 557 0.23 31.90 -14.05
C ALA A 557 1.69 31.41 -14.15
N ALA A 558 2.62 32.22 -13.66
CA ALA A 558 3.99 31.80 -13.41
C ALA A 558 4.15 31.48 -11.92
N VAL A 559 4.66 30.30 -11.60
CA VAL A 559 4.93 29.87 -10.24
C VAL A 559 6.42 29.60 -10.11
N VAL A 560 7.06 30.17 -9.10
CA VAL A 560 8.49 30.00 -8.86
C VAL A 560 8.67 29.12 -7.63
N TYR A 561 9.56 28.15 -7.74
CA TYR A 561 10.02 27.30 -6.64
C TYR A 561 11.51 27.55 -6.41
N LYS A 562 11.91 27.59 -5.14
CA LYS A 562 13.30 27.59 -4.67
C LYS A 562 13.42 26.60 -3.53
N ASP A 563 14.40 25.72 -3.59
CA ASP A 563 14.64 24.68 -2.59
C ASP A 563 13.35 23.89 -2.27
N CYS A 564 12.64 23.47 -3.35
CA CYS A 564 11.37 22.74 -3.29
C CYS A 564 10.19 23.47 -2.63
N ARG A 565 10.35 24.73 -2.23
CA ARG A 565 9.29 25.56 -1.65
C ARG A 565 8.77 26.58 -2.66
N ARG A 566 7.45 26.76 -2.69
CA ARG A 566 6.82 27.77 -3.52
C ARG A 566 7.12 29.17 -2.99
N ILE A 567 7.71 30.03 -3.84
CA ILE A 567 7.87 31.45 -3.57
C ILE A 567 6.70 32.19 -4.24
N LYS A 568 6.25 33.33 -3.68
CA LYS A 568 5.08 34.10 -4.16
C LYS A 568 5.01 34.18 -5.68
N SER A 569 3.83 33.91 -6.27
CA SER A 569 3.57 34.04 -7.70
C SER A 569 3.50 35.51 -8.09
N ALA A 570 4.25 35.90 -9.10
CA ALA A 570 4.04 37.19 -9.77
C ALA A 570 2.72 37.14 -10.56
N GLY A 571 1.93 38.19 -10.43
CA GLY A 571 0.57 38.46 -10.90
C GLY A 571 0.01 37.62 -12.05
N ARG A 572 -1.27 37.30 -11.90
CA ARG A 572 -2.11 36.63 -12.90
C ARG A 572 -2.55 37.65 -13.94
N ARG A 573 -2.26 37.41 -15.23
CA ARG A 573 -2.88 38.14 -16.34
C ARG A 573 -3.91 37.21 -17.00
N ALA A 574 -5.16 37.64 -17.05
CA ALA A 574 -6.17 37.05 -17.93
C ALA A 574 -5.85 37.47 -19.37
N ALA A 575 -5.67 36.52 -20.29
CA ALA A 575 -5.59 36.84 -21.69
C ALA A 575 -6.97 37.26 -22.20
N PRO A 576 -7.09 38.30 -23.05
CA PRO A 576 -8.38 38.71 -23.57
C PRO A 576 -8.98 37.60 -24.44
N TYR A 577 -10.26 37.36 -24.24
CA TYR A 577 -11.08 36.45 -25.03
C TYR A 577 -11.13 36.88 -26.48
N ARG A 578 -10.62 36.07 -27.41
CA ARG A 578 -10.92 36.18 -28.84
C ARG A 578 -11.99 35.14 -29.18
N PRO A 579 -13.23 35.55 -29.53
CA PRO A 579 -14.20 34.62 -30.07
C PRO A 579 -13.70 34.11 -31.43
N ARG A 580 -13.65 32.78 -31.63
CA ARG A 580 -13.53 32.21 -32.98
C ARG A 580 -14.81 32.57 -33.74
N ALA A 581 -14.68 33.28 -34.83
CA ALA A 581 -15.74 33.47 -35.78
C ALA A 581 -16.19 32.10 -36.33
N PHE A 582 -17.44 31.76 -36.10
CA PHE A 582 -18.08 30.66 -36.83
C PHE A 582 -18.33 31.13 -38.25
N THR A 583 -17.62 30.58 -39.22
CA THR A 583 -17.99 30.70 -40.62
C THR A 583 -19.19 29.79 -40.87
N LEU A 584 -20.36 30.40 -41.05
CA LEU A 584 -21.54 29.73 -41.58
C LEU A 584 -21.23 29.33 -43.03
N ILE A 585 -21.05 28.05 -43.31
CA ILE A 585 -21.12 27.50 -44.66
C ILE A 585 -22.60 27.33 -44.96
N ALA A 586 -23.14 28.22 -45.80
CA ALA A 586 -24.46 28.03 -46.43
C ALA A 586 -24.34 26.93 -47.48
N LEU A 587 -25.13 25.86 -47.33
CA LEU A 587 -25.39 24.91 -48.40
C LEU A 587 -26.47 25.52 -49.34
N PRO A 588 -26.28 25.48 -50.67
CA PRO A 588 -27.36 25.83 -51.60
C PRO A 588 -28.36 24.68 -51.74
N LEU A 589 -29.56 25.09 -52.09
CA LEU A 589 -30.79 24.29 -52.35
C LEU A 589 -30.58 23.03 -53.21
#